data_c253c50d9f976f1500e9abbbca412359
#
_entry.id   c253c50d9f976f1500e9abbbca412359
#
_cell.length_a   1.000
_cell.length_b   1.000
_cell.length_c   1.000
_cell.angle_alpha   90.00
_cell.angle_beta   90.00
_cell.angle_gamma   90.00
#
_symmetry.space_group_name_H-M   'P 1'
#
loop_
_entity.id
_entity.type
_entity.pdbx_description
1 polymer ?
#
loop_
_entity_poly.entity_id
_entity_poly.type
_entity_poly.pdbx_seq_one_letter_code
_entity_poly.pdbx_strand_id
1 'polypeptide(L)'
;FIKLDLEYTNEFNNNSRRSVNLSRPFYSVYAKNAGGVYFENTLSTEFFPVADSLVPNQVKFEFQEYWYGRAFKIKEKRFKTDVYTNLITAVSYNRKAFLRKPDELLDTSSFFTSENNIIGYVGLSKQQFYQDKYIFNYDIIEDIPYGQNIALIFGYQDKNDISRLYSGITISHGKKYNFGYLSSFIEWGSFYNKGITEQTAFKVGFNYFSPLINWGKWRFRQF
;
A
#
# COMPACT_ATOMS: atom_id res chain seq x y z
N PHE A 1 -20.06 5.02 -1.21
CA PHE A 1 -19.12 6.13 -1.42
C PHE A 1 -18.11 5.70 -2.46
N ILE A 2 -18.02 6.45 -3.57
CA ILE A 2 -17.06 6.28 -4.65
C ILE A 2 -16.16 7.51 -4.61
N LYS A 3 -14.84 7.33 -4.73
CA LYS A 3 -13.85 8.38 -4.77
C LYS A 3 -13.29 8.49 -6.18
N LEU A 4 -13.25 9.70 -6.73
CA LEU A 4 -12.59 10.04 -7.98
C LEU A 4 -11.48 11.02 -7.67
N ASP A 5 -10.25 10.65 -8.03
CA ASP A 5 -9.08 11.53 -7.95
C ASP A 5 -8.56 11.76 -9.37
N LEU A 6 -8.35 13.01 -9.73
CA LEU A 6 -7.74 13.43 -10.99
C LEU A 6 -6.49 14.22 -10.66
N GLU A 7 -5.37 13.84 -11.24
CA GLU A 7 -4.09 14.51 -11.01
C GLU A 7 -3.47 14.90 -12.35
N TYR A 8 -2.99 16.12 -12.44
CA TYR A 8 -2.16 16.59 -13.53
C TYR A 8 -1.02 17.41 -12.96
N THR A 9 0.21 16.94 -13.19
CA THR A 9 1.44 17.63 -12.79
C THR A 9 2.27 17.89 -14.03
N ASN A 10 2.83 19.09 -14.13
CA ASN A 10 3.78 19.46 -15.16
C ASN A 10 4.92 20.24 -14.50
N GLU A 11 6.15 19.81 -14.71
CA GLU A 11 7.36 20.37 -14.12
C GLU A 11 8.24 21.05 -15.16
N PHE A 12 9.13 21.94 -14.72
CA PHE A 12 10.03 22.69 -15.59
C PHE A 12 10.95 21.82 -16.46
N ASN A 13 11.24 20.61 -16.05
CA ASN A 13 12.12 19.68 -16.77
C ASN A 13 11.39 18.87 -17.85
N ASN A 14 10.25 19.33 -18.34
CA ASN A 14 9.35 18.57 -19.23
C ASN A 14 8.85 17.24 -18.63
N ASN A 15 8.97 17.05 -17.33
CA ASN A 15 8.33 15.95 -16.65
C ASN A 15 6.84 16.21 -16.54
N SER A 16 6.03 15.22 -16.82
CA SER A 16 4.58 15.33 -16.68
C SER A 16 3.97 14.03 -16.18
N ARG A 17 2.95 14.16 -15.34
CA ARG A 17 2.16 13.05 -14.85
C ARG A 17 0.69 13.36 -15.00
N ARG A 18 -0.06 12.40 -15.50
CA ARG A 18 -1.52 12.46 -15.61
C ARG A 18 -2.07 11.17 -15.02
N SER A 19 -2.97 11.29 -14.05
CA SER A 19 -3.59 10.10 -13.49
C SER A 19 -5.08 10.28 -13.23
N VAL A 20 -5.78 9.14 -13.30
CA VAL A 20 -7.20 9.01 -12.98
C VAL A 20 -7.34 7.81 -12.05
N ASN A 21 -7.90 8.03 -10.87
CA ASN A 21 -8.22 6.98 -9.91
C ASN A 21 -9.72 7.01 -9.59
N LEU A 22 -10.42 5.96 -9.94
CA LEU A 22 -11.81 5.74 -9.56
C LEU A 22 -11.86 4.53 -8.63
N SER A 23 -12.20 4.74 -7.37
CA SER A 23 -12.15 3.67 -6.38
C SER A 23 -13.29 3.72 -5.38
N ARG A 24 -13.64 2.56 -4.87
CA ARG A 24 -14.51 2.35 -3.72
C ARG A 24 -13.75 1.49 -2.71
N PRO A 25 -13.05 2.09 -1.72
CA PRO A 25 -12.35 1.33 -0.69
C PRO A 25 -13.31 0.63 0.28
N PHE A 26 -12.78 -0.22 1.13
CA PHE A 26 -13.49 -0.70 2.33
C PHE A 26 -13.61 0.44 3.34
N TYR A 27 -14.57 1.34 3.14
CA TYR A 27 -14.76 2.58 3.92
C TYR A 27 -15.29 2.34 5.35
N SER A 28 -15.68 1.13 5.66
CA SER A 28 -16.10 0.73 7.01
C SER A 28 -15.95 -0.78 7.19
N VAL A 29 -15.98 -1.24 8.43
CA VAL A 29 -15.98 -2.68 8.79
C VAL A 29 -17.19 -3.45 8.25
N TYR A 30 -18.21 -2.73 7.80
CA TYR A 30 -19.42 -3.28 7.19
C TYR A 30 -19.38 -3.33 5.66
N ALA A 31 -18.42 -2.68 5.03
CA ALA A 31 -18.30 -2.67 3.58
C ALA A 31 -18.00 -4.07 3.07
N LYS A 32 -18.89 -4.60 2.22
CA LYS A 32 -18.76 -5.96 1.69
C LYS A 32 -17.91 -6.04 0.44
N ASN A 33 -17.93 -5.00 -0.38
CA ASN A 33 -17.24 -4.96 -1.66
C ASN A 33 -16.42 -3.68 -1.75
N ALA A 34 -15.23 -3.81 -2.33
CA ALA A 34 -14.32 -2.74 -2.67
C ALA A 34 -13.76 -3.00 -4.06
N GLY A 35 -13.28 -1.97 -4.72
CA GLY A 35 -12.68 -2.12 -6.04
C GLY A 35 -12.27 -0.78 -6.61
N GLY A 36 -11.50 -0.81 -7.68
CA GLY A 36 -11.09 0.42 -8.33
C GLY A 36 -10.35 0.18 -9.62
N VAL A 37 -10.19 1.27 -10.35
CA VAL A 37 -9.37 1.36 -11.55
C VAL A 37 -8.46 2.56 -11.42
N TYR A 38 -7.21 2.41 -11.83
CA TYR A 38 -6.22 3.46 -11.85
C TYR A 38 -5.50 3.47 -13.19
N PHE A 39 -5.36 4.67 -13.75
CA PHE A 39 -4.62 4.89 -14.99
C PHE A 39 -3.63 6.03 -14.75
N GLU A 40 -2.41 5.86 -15.24
CA GLU A 40 -1.36 6.86 -15.16
C GLU A 40 -0.58 6.89 -16.47
N ASN A 41 -0.23 8.10 -16.92
CA ASN A 41 0.71 8.33 -18.00
C ASN A 41 1.77 9.31 -17.48
N THR A 42 3.02 8.85 -17.44
CA THR A 42 4.14 9.61 -16.87
C THR A 42 5.25 9.75 -17.90
N LEU A 43 5.75 10.96 -18.04
CA LEU A 43 7.00 11.31 -18.71
C LEU A 43 7.94 11.86 -17.65
N SER A 44 9.09 11.20 -17.46
CA SER A 44 10.13 11.62 -16.52
C SER A 44 11.49 11.69 -17.20
N THR A 45 12.37 12.54 -16.67
CA THR A 45 13.76 12.60 -17.06
C THR A 45 14.57 11.89 -15.98
N GLU A 46 15.19 10.75 -16.36
CA GLU A 46 16.05 9.97 -15.50
C GLU A 46 17.51 10.29 -15.81
N PHE A 47 18.37 10.30 -14.79
CA PHE A 47 19.79 10.61 -14.92
C PHE A 47 20.62 9.33 -14.77
N PHE A 48 21.40 9.02 -15.80
CA PHE A 48 22.24 7.82 -15.85
C PHE A 48 23.70 8.20 -15.68
N PRO A 49 24.46 7.51 -14.79
CA PRO A 49 25.90 7.73 -14.66
C PRO A 49 26.62 7.16 -15.89
N VAL A 50 27.33 8.02 -16.62
CA VAL A 50 28.19 7.64 -17.75
C VAL A 50 29.56 8.27 -17.53
N ALA A 51 30.55 7.45 -17.23
CA ALA A 51 31.87 7.92 -16.77
C ALA A 51 31.73 8.89 -15.58
N ASP A 52 32.24 10.10 -15.69
CA ASP A 52 32.19 11.13 -14.62
C ASP A 52 30.99 12.11 -14.75
N SER A 53 30.01 11.80 -15.58
CA SER A 53 28.87 12.68 -15.85
C SER A 53 27.54 11.99 -15.70
N LEU A 54 26.47 12.78 -15.45
CA LEU A 54 25.10 12.31 -15.45
C LEU A 54 24.42 12.69 -16.78
N VAL A 55 23.99 11.70 -17.54
CA VAL A 55 23.33 11.87 -18.83
C VAL A 55 21.82 11.78 -18.64
N PRO A 56 21.05 12.86 -18.93
CA PRO A 56 19.60 12.83 -18.86
C PRO A 56 19.02 12.01 -20.01
N ASN A 57 18.06 11.14 -19.70
CA ASN A 57 17.30 10.40 -20.71
C ASN A 57 15.81 10.41 -20.32
N GLN A 58 14.95 10.60 -21.32
CA GLN A 58 13.53 10.65 -21.09
C GLN A 58 12.92 9.26 -21.11
N VAL A 59 12.16 8.95 -20.07
CA VAL A 59 11.41 7.72 -19.92
C VAL A 59 9.91 8.04 -19.93
N LYS A 60 9.15 7.33 -20.74
CA LYS A 60 7.70 7.44 -20.76
C LYS A 60 7.06 6.09 -20.51
N PHE A 61 6.11 6.04 -19.59
CA PHE A 61 5.35 4.83 -19.33
C PHE A 61 3.86 5.10 -19.10
N GLU A 62 3.08 4.08 -19.33
CA GLU A 62 1.68 3.99 -18.94
C GLU A 62 1.54 2.91 -17.88
N PHE A 63 0.75 3.21 -16.84
CA PHE A 63 0.40 2.26 -15.80
C PHE A 63 -1.12 2.14 -15.71
N GLN A 64 -1.59 0.90 -15.58
CA GLN A 64 -3.00 0.56 -15.44
C GLN A 64 -3.14 -0.42 -14.30
N GLU A 65 -4.12 -0.21 -13.44
CA GLU A 65 -4.47 -1.15 -12.38
C GLU A 65 -5.99 -1.33 -12.31
N TYR A 66 -6.39 -2.56 -12.13
CA TYR A 66 -7.76 -2.98 -11.89
C TYR A 66 -7.77 -3.88 -10.67
N TRP A 67 -8.59 -3.57 -9.69
CA TRP A 67 -8.67 -4.41 -8.50
C TRP A 67 -10.09 -4.55 -8.00
N TYR A 68 -10.37 -5.69 -7.38
CA TYR A 68 -11.62 -5.98 -6.72
C TYR A 68 -11.36 -6.76 -5.44
N GLY A 69 -12.08 -6.41 -4.36
CA GLY A 69 -12.01 -7.08 -3.08
C GLY A 69 -13.38 -7.31 -2.46
N ARG A 70 -13.48 -8.38 -1.68
CA ARG A 70 -14.68 -8.74 -0.94
C ARG A 70 -14.36 -9.10 0.49
N ALA A 71 -15.16 -8.53 1.42
CA ALA A 71 -15.10 -8.84 2.84
C ALA A 71 -16.27 -9.74 3.24
N PHE A 72 -15.96 -10.86 3.88
CA PHE A 72 -16.90 -11.82 4.44
C PHE A 72 -16.88 -11.68 5.96
N LYS A 73 -18.01 -11.30 6.54
CA LYS A 73 -18.13 -11.17 7.98
C LYS A 73 -18.14 -12.56 8.63
N ILE A 74 -17.19 -12.81 9.52
CA ILE A 74 -17.15 -14.01 10.34
C ILE A 74 -17.97 -13.71 11.61
N LYS A 75 -19.04 -14.47 11.87
CA LYS A 75 -19.85 -14.35 13.09
C LYS A 75 -19.06 -14.92 14.28
N GLU A 76 -18.54 -14.06 15.13
CA GLU A 76 -18.11 -14.49 16.46
C GLU A 76 -19.32 -14.60 17.40
N LYS A 77 -19.58 -15.80 17.90
CA LYS A 77 -20.50 -16.05 19.01
C LYS A 77 -19.79 -15.78 20.35
N ARG A 78 -19.50 -14.52 20.69
CA ARG A 78 -19.07 -14.19 22.05
C ARG A 78 -19.47 -12.77 22.47
N PHE A 79 -20.32 -12.74 23.50
CA PHE A 79 -20.58 -11.72 24.54
C PHE A 79 -19.98 -10.31 24.36
N LYS A 80 -20.93 -9.33 24.23
CA LYS A 80 -20.83 -7.93 24.70
C LYS A 80 -19.79 -6.96 24.15
N THR A 81 -19.02 -7.27 23.13
CA THR A 81 -18.17 -6.26 22.46
C THR A 81 -18.37 -6.36 20.96
N ASP A 82 -18.58 -5.23 20.30
CA ASP A 82 -18.70 -5.12 18.84
C ASP A 82 -17.34 -5.40 18.17
N VAL A 83 -16.96 -6.68 18.18
CA VAL A 83 -15.74 -7.15 17.52
C VAL A 83 -16.10 -7.60 16.12
N TYR A 84 -15.58 -6.91 15.13
CA TYR A 84 -15.79 -7.25 13.72
C TYR A 84 -14.59 -8.01 13.20
N THR A 85 -14.80 -9.30 12.91
CA THR A 85 -13.79 -10.12 12.23
C THR A 85 -14.26 -10.35 10.81
N ASN A 86 -13.45 -9.94 9.84
CA ASN A 86 -13.71 -10.10 8.43
C ASN A 86 -12.62 -10.96 7.79
N LEU A 87 -13.03 -11.92 6.95
CA LEU A 87 -12.17 -12.51 5.95
C LEU A 87 -12.22 -11.60 4.71
N ILE A 88 -11.09 -11.09 4.31
CA ILE A 88 -10.96 -10.21 3.15
C ILE A 88 -10.24 -10.97 2.05
N THR A 89 -10.82 -11.01 0.87
CA THR A 89 -10.17 -11.52 -0.34
C THR A 89 -10.11 -10.40 -1.35
N ALA A 90 -9.01 -10.29 -2.09
CA ALA A 90 -8.89 -9.34 -3.17
C ALA A 90 -8.02 -9.89 -4.28
N VAL A 91 -8.22 -9.38 -5.48
CA VAL A 91 -7.38 -9.62 -6.64
C VAL A 91 -7.14 -8.30 -7.34
N SER A 92 -5.91 -8.09 -7.81
CA SER A 92 -5.55 -6.99 -8.68
C SER A 92 -4.79 -7.49 -9.91
N TYR A 93 -4.99 -6.80 -11.01
CA TYR A 93 -4.18 -6.88 -12.21
C TYR A 93 -3.60 -5.51 -12.46
N ASN A 94 -2.30 -5.43 -12.67
CA ASN A 94 -1.64 -4.21 -13.09
C ASN A 94 -0.70 -4.46 -14.25
N ARG A 95 -0.57 -3.45 -15.10
CA ARG A 95 0.30 -3.43 -16.28
C ARG A 95 1.05 -2.11 -16.30
N LYS A 96 2.37 -2.20 -16.41
CA LYS A 96 3.25 -1.07 -16.70
C LYS A 96 3.85 -1.25 -18.08
N ALA A 97 3.57 -0.33 -19.00
CA ALA A 97 4.08 -0.37 -20.37
C ALA A 97 4.99 0.83 -20.60
N PHE A 98 6.25 0.58 -20.94
CA PHE A 98 7.20 1.62 -21.30
C PHE A 98 7.05 1.96 -22.78
N LEU A 99 6.64 3.21 -23.06
CA LEU A 99 6.47 3.76 -24.41
C LEU A 99 7.78 4.38 -24.93
N ARG A 100 8.61 4.87 -24.02
CA ARG A 100 9.97 5.39 -24.30
C ARG A 100 10.91 4.86 -23.22
N LYS A 101 11.99 4.26 -23.65
CA LYS A 101 13.00 3.65 -22.80
C LYS A 101 14.33 4.34 -23.00
N PRO A 102 15.25 4.30 -22.01
CA PRO A 102 16.66 4.62 -22.23
C PRO A 102 17.30 3.66 -23.22
N ASP A 103 18.45 4.06 -23.75
CA ASP A 103 19.27 3.18 -24.57
C ASP A 103 19.71 1.94 -23.75
N GLU A 104 19.85 0.79 -24.42
CA GLU A 104 20.29 -0.47 -23.80
C GLU A 104 21.65 -0.35 -23.07
N LEU A 105 22.52 0.54 -23.55
CA LEU A 105 23.79 0.84 -22.91
C LEU A 105 23.62 1.53 -21.54
N LEU A 106 22.52 2.23 -21.32
CA LEU A 106 22.19 2.92 -20.07
C LEU A 106 21.36 2.04 -19.12
N ASP A 107 20.55 1.13 -19.66
CA ASP A 107 19.70 0.20 -18.90
C ASP A 107 20.24 -1.24 -18.96
N THR A 108 21.45 -1.45 -18.48
CA THR A 108 22.13 -2.76 -18.50
C THR A 108 21.39 -3.84 -17.69
N SER A 109 20.55 -3.45 -16.75
CA SER A 109 19.74 -4.36 -15.93
C SER A 109 18.33 -4.63 -16.49
N SER A 110 18.00 -4.03 -17.64
CA SER A 110 16.67 -4.10 -18.24
C SER A 110 15.54 -3.68 -17.25
N PHE A 111 15.84 -2.67 -16.44
CA PHE A 111 14.91 -2.17 -15.43
C PHE A 111 13.65 -1.54 -16.07
N PHE A 112 13.86 -0.78 -17.18
CA PHE A 112 12.77 -0.07 -17.88
C PHE A 112 12.06 -0.99 -18.89
N THR A 113 11.62 -2.15 -18.44
CA THR A 113 10.89 -3.12 -19.26
C THR A 113 9.44 -3.22 -18.81
N SER A 114 8.56 -3.40 -19.81
CA SER A 114 7.12 -3.57 -19.54
C SER A 114 6.85 -4.82 -18.70
N GLU A 115 5.89 -4.73 -17.82
CA GLU A 115 5.53 -5.80 -16.90
C GLU A 115 4.02 -5.91 -16.70
N ASN A 116 3.57 -7.13 -16.45
CA ASN A 116 2.22 -7.44 -16.05
C ASN A 116 2.24 -8.21 -14.73
N ASN A 117 1.36 -7.84 -13.81
CA ASN A 117 1.27 -8.50 -12.52
C ASN A 117 -0.18 -8.87 -12.20
N ILE A 118 -0.38 -10.07 -11.68
CA ILE A 118 -1.64 -10.50 -11.06
C ILE A 118 -1.33 -10.77 -9.59
N ILE A 119 -2.06 -10.13 -8.68
CA ILE A 119 -1.83 -10.23 -7.24
C ILE A 119 -3.12 -10.64 -6.57
N GLY A 120 -3.06 -11.70 -5.76
CA GLY A 120 -4.12 -12.15 -4.88
C GLY A 120 -3.81 -11.84 -3.43
N TYR A 121 -4.84 -11.53 -2.66
CA TYR A 121 -4.78 -11.24 -1.24
C TYR A 121 -5.84 -12.02 -0.50
N VAL A 122 -5.48 -12.66 0.61
CA VAL A 122 -6.41 -13.32 1.54
C VAL A 122 -5.99 -12.96 2.95
N GLY A 123 -6.85 -12.30 3.70
CA GLY A 123 -6.52 -11.84 5.04
C GLY A 123 -7.67 -11.91 6.03
N LEU A 124 -7.31 -12.10 7.30
CA LEU A 124 -8.20 -11.99 8.44
C LEU A 124 -7.95 -10.65 9.13
N SER A 125 -8.99 -9.81 9.20
CA SER A 125 -8.93 -8.51 9.85
C SER A 125 -9.92 -8.47 11.01
N LYS A 126 -9.40 -8.21 12.20
CA LYS A 126 -10.18 -7.95 13.43
C LYS A 126 -9.96 -6.51 13.82
N GLN A 127 -11.00 -5.70 13.75
CA GLN A 127 -10.90 -4.27 13.98
C GLN A 127 -11.94 -3.80 15.00
N GLN A 128 -11.48 -2.94 15.90
CA GLN A 128 -12.29 -2.22 16.90
C GLN A 128 -11.84 -0.76 16.91
N PHE A 129 -12.62 0.10 17.56
CA PHE A 129 -12.30 1.51 17.71
C PHE A 129 -12.40 1.90 19.18
N TYR A 130 -11.55 2.82 19.62
CA TYR A 130 -11.72 3.55 20.87
C TYR A 130 -11.63 5.05 20.59
N GLN A 131 -12.28 5.83 21.41
CA GLN A 131 -12.29 7.28 21.28
C GLN A 131 -11.16 7.91 22.08
N ASP A 132 -10.48 8.86 21.48
CA ASP A 132 -9.48 9.69 22.15
C ASP A 132 -9.48 11.10 21.54
N LYS A 133 -8.80 12.06 22.19
CA LYS A 133 -8.72 13.46 21.76
C LYS A 133 -7.27 13.87 21.52
N TYR A 134 -7.06 14.91 20.71
CA TYR A 134 -5.75 15.53 20.48
C TYR A 134 -4.72 14.57 19.86
N ILE A 135 -5.12 13.77 18.88
CA ILE A 135 -4.24 12.88 18.14
C ILE A 135 -3.83 13.54 16.83
N PHE A 136 -4.78 13.79 15.94
CA PHE A 136 -4.53 14.46 14.66
C PHE A 136 -5.09 15.88 14.64
N ASN A 137 -6.19 16.11 15.38
CA ASN A 137 -6.87 17.40 15.41
C ASN A 137 -7.04 17.92 16.83
N TYR A 138 -7.02 19.25 16.95
CA TYR A 138 -7.20 19.93 18.23
C TYR A 138 -8.67 19.83 18.68
N ASP A 139 -8.90 19.34 19.92
CA ASP A 139 -10.19 19.24 20.63
C ASP A 139 -11.30 18.43 19.90
N ILE A 140 -10.95 17.62 18.91
CA ILE A 140 -11.85 16.71 18.22
C ILE A 140 -11.74 15.33 18.85
N ILE A 141 -12.89 14.65 19.04
CA ILE A 141 -12.93 13.24 19.41
C ILE A 141 -12.68 12.43 18.14
N GLU A 142 -11.67 11.57 18.19
CA GLU A 142 -11.23 10.76 17.07
C GLU A 142 -11.37 9.28 17.40
N ASP A 143 -11.88 8.51 16.43
CA ASP A 143 -11.99 7.06 16.53
C ASP A 143 -10.66 6.43 16.12
N ILE A 144 -9.94 5.88 17.08
CA ILE A 144 -8.64 5.25 16.87
C ILE A 144 -8.83 3.75 16.66
N PRO A 145 -8.45 3.23 15.49
CA PRO A 145 -8.57 1.81 15.22
C PRO A 145 -7.53 1.00 16.00
N TYR A 146 -7.96 -0.11 16.56
CA TYR A 146 -7.08 -1.11 17.15
C TYR A 146 -7.54 -2.52 16.78
N GLY A 147 -6.63 -3.48 16.82
CA GLY A 147 -6.94 -4.86 16.46
C GLY A 147 -5.78 -5.58 15.82
N GLN A 148 -6.08 -6.53 14.96
CA GLN A 148 -5.12 -7.41 14.30
C GLN A 148 -5.49 -7.62 12.85
N ASN A 149 -4.47 -7.69 11.99
CA ASN A 149 -4.61 -8.11 10.61
C ASN A 149 -3.50 -9.11 10.28
N ILE A 150 -3.87 -10.22 9.67
CA ILE A 150 -2.92 -11.22 9.15
C ILE A 150 -3.38 -11.53 7.74
N ALA A 151 -2.49 -11.39 6.75
CA ALA A 151 -2.82 -11.69 5.38
C ALA A 151 -1.68 -12.35 4.63
N LEU A 152 -2.07 -13.20 3.68
CA LEU A 152 -1.21 -13.80 2.68
C LEU A 152 -1.41 -13.08 1.35
N ILE A 153 -0.32 -12.85 0.66
CA ILE A 153 -0.27 -12.23 -0.66
C ILE A 153 0.42 -13.23 -1.58
N PHE A 154 -0.15 -13.45 -2.74
CA PHE A 154 0.44 -14.30 -3.76
C PHE A 154 0.27 -13.62 -5.12
N GLY A 155 1.23 -13.81 -6.00
CA GLY A 155 1.22 -13.11 -7.27
C GLY A 155 1.98 -13.84 -8.36
N TYR A 156 1.73 -13.37 -9.56
CA TYR A 156 2.43 -13.76 -10.75
C TYR A 156 2.85 -12.49 -11.48
N GLN A 157 4.13 -12.40 -11.81
CA GLN A 157 4.70 -11.31 -12.59
C GLN A 157 5.28 -11.86 -13.87
N ASP A 158 4.99 -11.18 -14.96
CA ASP A 158 5.63 -11.37 -16.25
C ASP A 158 6.39 -10.10 -16.64
N LYS A 159 7.73 -10.21 -16.70
CA LYS A 159 8.66 -9.13 -17.00
C LYS A 159 9.90 -9.67 -17.71
N ASN A 160 10.34 -9.04 -18.80
CA ASN A 160 11.54 -9.45 -19.57
C ASN A 160 11.45 -10.90 -20.08
N ASP A 161 10.28 -11.35 -20.55
CA ASP A 161 10.05 -12.75 -20.95
C ASP A 161 10.34 -13.77 -19.82
N ILE A 162 10.44 -13.29 -18.59
CA ILE A 162 10.64 -14.09 -17.39
C ILE A 162 9.38 -14.00 -16.54
N SER A 163 8.82 -15.17 -16.25
CA SER A 163 7.69 -15.30 -15.35
C SER A 163 8.14 -15.65 -13.94
N ARG A 164 7.68 -14.88 -12.95
CA ARG A 164 8.03 -15.06 -11.54
C ARG A 164 6.80 -15.22 -10.68
N LEU A 165 6.88 -16.08 -9.68
CA LEU A 165 5.87 -16.17 -8.63
C LEU A 165 6.26 -15.23 -7.48
N TYR A 166 5.26 -14.66 -6.86
CA TYR A 166 5.41 -13.85 -5.65
C TYR A 166 4.65 -14.48 -4.50
N SER A 167 5.25 -14.52 -3.32
CA SER A 167 4.53 -14.79 -2.08
C SER A 167 4.93 -13.80 -1.00
N GLY A 168 3.96 -13.44 -0.15
CA GLY A 168 4.20 -12.52 0.95
C GLY A 168 3.22 -12.75 2.10
N ILE A 169 3.60 -12.25 3.25
CA ILE A 169 2.79 -12.20 4.45
C ILE A 169 2.86 -10.81 5.07
N THR A 170 1.73 -10.31 5.52
CA THR A 170 1.65 -9.10 6.33
C THR A 170 0.93 -9.40 7.63
N ILE A 171 1.49 -8.93 8.73
CA ILE A 171 0.93 -9.07 10.08
C ILE A 171 0.96 -7.68 10.69
N SER A 172 -0.17 -7.22 11.21
CA SER A 172 -0.23 -5.98 11.97
C SER A 172 -1.05 -6.14 13.23
N HIS A 173 -0.64 -5.43 14.26
CA HIS A 173 -1.30 -5.40 15.57
C HIS A 173 -1.30 -3.99 16.12
N GLY A 174 -2.45 -3.52 16.58
CA GLY A 174 -2.59 -2.25 17.29
C GLY A 174 -3.38 -2.45 18.57
N LYS A 175 -2.91 -1.85 19.67
CA LYS A 175 -3.57 -1.96 20.98
C LYS A 175 -3.32 -0.72 21.85
N LYS A 176 -4.34 -0.33 22.60
CA LYS A 176 -4.22 0.65 23.68
C LYS A 176 -3.76 -0.05 24.96
N TYR A 177 -2.65 0.45 25.53
CA TYR A 177 -2.06 0.02 26.80
C TYR A 177 -2.18 1.16 27.82
N ASN A 178 -1.83 0.88 29.07
CA ASN A 178 -1.82 1.93 30.13
C ASN A 178 -0.80 3.04 29.84
N PHE A 179 0.30 2.70 29.16
CA PHE A 179 1.35 3.65 28.80
C PHE A 179 1.11 4.37 27.46
N GLY A 180 0.00 4.06 26.75
CA GLY A 180 -0.33 4.68 25.48
C GLY A 180 -0.84 3.68 24.45
N TYR A 181 -0.88 4.12 23.20
CA TYR A 181 -1.21 3.26 22.06
C TYR A 181 0.08 2.82 21.37
N LEU A 182 0.14 1.54 21.05
CA LEU A 182 1.21 0.96 20.25
C LEU A 182 0.62 0.15 19.12
N SER A 183 1.05 0.44 17.90
CA SER A 183 0.84 -0.44 16.76
C SER A 183 2.16 -0.89 16.16
N SER A 184 2.16 -2.09 15.62
CA SER A 184 3.32 -2.70 14.95
C SER A 184 2.86 -3.44 13.71
N PHE A 185 3.75 -3.52 12.72
CA PHE A 185 3.54 -4.35 11.55
C PHE A 185 4.83 -5.02 11.11
N ILE A 186 4.67 -6.17 10.49
CA ILE A 186 5.72 -6.96 9.85
C ILE A 186 5.21 -7.33 8.46
N GLU A 187 6.04 -7.09 7.47
CA GLU A 187 5.80 -7.46 6.08
C GLU A 187 7.00 -8.23 5.56
N TRP A 188 6.75 -9.33 4.91
CA TRP A 188 7.74 -10.12 4.20
C TRP A 188 7.20 -10.51 2.84
N GLY A 189 8.05 -10.48 1.82
CA GLY A 189 7.67 -10.92 0.49
C GLY A 189 8.89 -11.31 -0.34
N SER A 190 8.68 -12.26 -1.25
CA SER A 190 9.74 -12.78 -2.08
C SER A 190 9.25 -13.16 -3.47
N PHE A 191 10.11 -12.94 -4.47
CA PHE A 191 9.93 -13.42 -5.83
C PHE A 191 10.70 -14.71 -6.04
N TYR A 192 10.09 -15.63 -6.80
CA TYR A 192 10.64 -16.94 -7.13
C TYR A 192 10.62 -17.16 -8.64
N ASN A 193 11.73 -17.59 -9.19
CA ASN A 193 11.86 -18.01 -10.56
C ASN A 193 12.38 -19.46 -10.59
N LYS A 194 11.60 -20.37 -11.18
CA LYS A 194 11.94 -21.81 -11.27
C LYS A 194 12.31 -22.43 -9.92
N GLY A 195 11.68 -21.97 -8.82
CA GLY A 195 11.95 -22.45 -7.46
C GLY A 195 13.13 -21.79 -6.74
N ILE A 196 13.85 -20.87 -7.38
CA ILE A 196 14.95 -20.11 -6.78
C ILE A 196 14.42 -18.75 -6.34
N THR A 197 14.76 -18.34 -5.11
CA THR A 197 14.45 -17.01 -4.59
C THR A 197 15.36 -15.98 -5.24
N GLU A 198 14.78 -14.97 -5.90
CA GLU A 198 15.56 -13.92 -6.58
C GLU A 198 15.62 -12.63 -5.78
N GLN A 199 14.47 -12.19 -5.27
CA GLN A 199 14.36 -10.92 -4.55
C GLN A 199 13.51 -11.13 -3.30
N THR A 200 13.99 -10.65 -2.16
CA THR A 200 13.25 -10.71 -0.89
C THR A 200 13.26 -9.33 -0.25
N ALA A 201 12.10 -8.92 0.24
CA ALA A 201 11.94 -7.70 1.02
C ALA A 201 11.37 -8.04 2.40
N PHE A 202 11.89 -7.37 3.42
CA PHE A 202 11.40 -7.44 4.79
C PHE A 202 11.22 -6.02 5.33
N LYS A 203 10.08 -5.77 5.97
CA LYS A 203 9.77 -4.48 6.55
C LYS A 203 9.13 -4.67 7.92
N VAL A 204 9.56 -3.88 8.89
CA VAL A 204 8.97 -3.80 10.22
C VAL A 204 8.77 -2.33 10.59
N GLY A 205 7.68 -2.04 11.28
CA GLY A 205 7.41 -0.68 11.74
C GLY A 205 6.61 -0.66 13.02
N PHE A 206 6.77 0.43 13.75
CA PHE A 206 6.08 0.70 15.02
C PHE A 206 5.56 2.14 14.99
N ASN A 207 4.34 2.33 15.51
CA ASN A 207 3.79 3.65 15.78
C ASN A 207 3.34 3.67 17.23
N TYR A 208 3.72 4.71 17.93
CA TYR A 208 3.40 4.89 19.33
C TYR A 208 2.91 6.31 19.59
N PHE A 209 1.95 6.44 20.49
CA PHE A 209 1.66 7.71 21.11
C PHE A 209 1.27 7.53 22.59
N SER A 210 1.71 8.46 23.44
CA SER A 210 1.47 8.43 24.87
C SER A 210 0.00 8.74 25.21
N PRO A 211 -0.46 8.44 26.44
CA PRO A 211 -1.66 9.04 26.99
C PRO A 211 -1.56 10.57 26.99
N LEU A 212 -2.68 11.26 26.99
CA LEU A 212 -2.69 12.71 27.15
C LEU A 212 -2.26 13.07 28.58
N ILE A 213 -1.14 13.76 28.70
CA ILE A 213 -0.61 14.25 29.98
C ILE A 213 -1.11 15.67 30.20
N ASN A 214 -1.83 15.89 31.32
CA ASN A 214 -2.32 17.20 31.70
C ASN A 214 -1.42 17.79 32.78
N TRP A 215 -0.87 18.98 32.51
CA TRP A 215 -0.05 19.74 33.49
C TRP A 215 -0.56 21.17 33.57
N GLY A 216 -1.42 21.42 34.56
CA GLY A 216 -2.11 22.69 34.70
C GLY A 216 -2.99 23.00 33.49
N LYS A 217 -2.67 24.08 32.78
CA LYS A 217 -3.34 24.45 31.50
C LYS A 217 -2.78 23.78 30.27
N TRP A 218 -1.65 23.07 30.39
CA TRP A 218 -0.94 22.46 29.27
C TRP A 218 -1.35 21.00 29.10
N ARG A 219 -1.37 20.58 27.86
CA ARG A 219 -1.67 19.19 27.46
C ARG A 219 -0.57 18.71 26.53
N PHE A 220 0.04 17.58 26.88
CA PHE A 220 1.18 17.02 26.15
C PHE A 220 0.85 15.61 25.69
N ARG A 221 1.30 15.28 24.50
CA ARG A 221 1.30 13.94 23.96
C ARG A 221 2.59 13.73 23.18
N GLN A 222 3.22 12.60 23.36
CA GLN A 222 4.39 12.19 22.59
C GLN A 222 3.94 11.23 21.49
N PHE A 223 4.51 11.38 20.30
CA PHE A 223 4.34 10.51 19.14
C PHE A 223 5.66 9.85 18.78
#